data_9780f7f782f1288adf4871b9fb5eba23
#
_entry.id   9780f7f782f1288adf4871b9fb5eba23
#
_cell.length_a   1.000
_cell.length_b   1.000
_cell.length_c   1.000
_cell.angle_alpha   90.00
_cell.angle_beta   90.00
_cell.angle_gamma   90.00
#
_symmetry.space_group_name_H-M   'P 1'
#
loop_
_entity.id
_entity.type
_entity.pdbx_description
1 polymer ?
#
loop_
_entity_poly.entity_id
_entity_poly.type
_entity_poly.pdbx_seq_one_letter_code
_entity_poly.pdbx_strand_id
1 'polypeptide(L)' 'MKNLKDVPIGQSVKVKSISNDLSKRRLMDMGLIPGITIKVTGKAPLGDPIEILVRSYKLTLRKKEAESILVDY' A
#
# COMPACT_ATOMS: atom_id res chain seq x y z
N MET A 1 -7.88 2.11 -12.40
CA MET A 1 -6.76 2.14 -11.48
C MET A 1 -6.82 0.96 -10.53
N LYS A 2 -5.69 0.38 -10.23
CA LYS A 2 -5.64 -0.73 -9.27
C LYS A 2 -5.35 -0.19 -7.87
N ASN A 3 -5.81 -0.92 -6.88
CA ASN A 3 -5.44 -0.62 -5.51
C ASN A 3 -4.31 -1.56 -5.06
N LEU A 4 -3.68 -1.21 -3.95
CA LEU A 4 -2.52 -1.94 -3.46
C LEU A 4 -2.81 -3.41 -3.15
N LYS A 5 -4.03 -3.71 -2.75
CA LYS A 5 -4.45 -5.08 -2.45
C LYS A 5 -4.26 -6.02 -3.64
N ASP A 6 -4.43 -5.52 -4.86
CA ASP A 6 -4.37 -6.33 -6.07
C ASP A 6 -2.96 -6.47 -6.66
N VAL A 7 -1.98 -5.83 -6.06
CA VAL A 7 -0.59 -5.89 -6.54
C VAL A 7 0.05 -7.21 -6.10
N PRO A 8 0.65 -7.96 -7.04
CA PRO A 8 1.32 -9.22 -6.68
C PRO A 8 2.54 -9.01 -5.79
N ILE A 9 2.86 -10.03 -4.99
CA ILE A 9 4.08 -10.03 -4.18
C ILE A 9 5.30 -9.92 -5.11
N GLY A 10 6.24 -9.06 -4.73
CA GLY A 10 7.44 -8.81 -5.51
C GLY A 10 7.35 -7.65 -6.48
N GLN A 11 6.15 -7.11 -6.68
CA GLN A 11 5.95 -6.02 -7.63
C GLN A 11 6.12 -4.67 -6.94
N SER A 12 6.82 -3.75 -7.61
CA SER A 12 6.95 -2.36 -7.17
C SER A 12 5.98 -1.48 -7.93
N VAL A 13 5.33 -0.56 -7.23
CA VAL A 13 4.35 0.36 -7.82
C VAL A 13 4.49 1.73 -7.17
N LYS A 14 3.96 2.75 -7.83
CA LYS A 14 3.90 4.09 -7.26
C LYS A 14 2.52 4.34 -6.65
N VAL A 15 2.51 4.96 -5.50
CA VAL A 15 1.26 5.43 -4.88
C VAL A 15 0.74 6.58 -5.72
N LYS A 16 -0.50 6.49 -6.15
CA LYS A 16 -1.14 7.54 -6.92
C LYS A 16 -2.01 8.43 -6.05
N SER A 17 -2.86 7.82 -5.24
CA SER A 17 -3.70 8.56 -4.31
C SER A 17 -4.22 7.62 -3.23
N ILE A 18 -4.80 8.20 -2.19
CA ILE A 18 -5.45 7.46 -1.13
C ILE A 18 -6.92 7.90 -1.13
N SER A 19 -7.81 6.94 -1.35
CA SER A 19 -9.23 7.23 -1.57
C SER A 19 -10.07 7.34 -0.29
N ASN A 20 -9.60 6.78 0.81
CA ASN A 20 -10.36 6.76 2.07
C ASN A 20 -9.88 7.88 2.99
N ASP A 21 -10.73 8.89 3.20
CA ASP A 21 -10.39 10.04 4.02
C ASP A 21 -10.07 9.67 5.48
N LEU A 22 -10.72 8.63 6.01
CA LEU A 22 -10.49 8.22 7.39
C LEU A 22 -9.08 7.64 7.59
N SER A 23 -8.56 6.95 6.58
CA SER A 23 -7.23 6.36 6.64
C SER A 23 -6.15 7.24 6.03
N LYS A 24 -6.54 8.24 5.25
CA LYS A 24 -5.60 9.03 4.45
C LYS A 24 -4.51 9.66 5.29
N ARG A 25 -4.89 10.36 6.35
CA ARG A 25 -3.92 11.06 7.19
C ARG A 25 -2.96 10.08 7.85
N ARG A 26 -3.50 8.97 8.39
CA ARG A 26 -2.68 7.95 9.03
C ARG A 26 -1.67 7.34 8.07
N LEU A 27 -2.12 7.00 6.86
CA LEU A 27 -1.26 6.39 5.85
C LEU A 27 -0.21 7.39 5.37
N MET A 28 -0.57 8.64 5.18
CA MET A 28 0.38 9.68 4.80
C MET A 28 1.42 9.93 5.89
N ASP A 29 0.99 9.89 7.15
CA ASP A 29 1.91 10.03 8.29
C ASP A 29 2.91 8.88 8.34
N MET A 30 2.55 7.71 7.81
CA MET A 30 3.46 6.57 7.71
C MET A 30 4.37 6.63 6.49
N GLY A 31 4.27 7.68 5.68
CA GLY A 31 5.12 7.85 4.52
C GLY A 31 4.50 7.43 3.19
N LEU A 32 3.23 7.03 3.18
CA LEU A 32 2.55 6.59 1.95
C LEU A 32 1.95 7.80 1.24
N ILE A 33 2.80 8.65 0.72
CA ILE A 33 2.39 9.87 0.03
C ILE A 33 2.35 9.62 -1.48
N PRO A 34 1.52 10.36 -2.23
CA PRO A 34 1.47 10.23 -3.69
C PRO A 34 2.86 10.42 -4.31
N GLY A 35 3.18 9.55 -5.25
CA GLY A 35 4.47 9.59 -5.96
C GLY A 35 5.54 8.69 -5.38
N ILE A 36 5.36 8.17 -4.15
CA ILE A 36 6.36 7.28 -3.56
C ILE A 36 6.26 5.88 -4.18
N THR A 37 7.40 5.24 -4.35
CA THR A 37 7.46 3.86 -4.84
C THR A 37 7.45 2.90 -3.65
N ILE A 38 6.59 1.90 -3.72
CA ILE A 38 6.49 0.86 -2.70
C ILE A 38 6.54 -0.51 -3.37
N LYS A 39 6.96 -1.51 -2.61
CA LYS A 39 7.02 -2.88 -3.10
C LYS A 39 6.21 -3.78 -2.17
N VAL A 40 5.36 -4.62 -2.74
CA VAL A 40 4.64 -5.63 -1.95
C VAL A 40 5.59 -6.79 -1.69
N THR A 41 5.91 -7.03 -0.42
CA THR A 41 6.87 -8.05 -0.02
C THR A 41 6.23 -9.28 0.58
N GLY A 42 4.98 -9.21 0.99
CA GLY A 42 4.30 -10.35 1.54
C GLY A 42 2.82 -10.13 1.72
N LYS A 43 2.09 -11.23 1.80
CA LYS A 43 0.65 -11.23 2.11
C LYS A 43 0.37 -12.44 2.97
N ALA A 44 -0.44 -12.26 4.01
CA ALA A 44 -0.91 -13.39 4.78
C ALA A 44 -1.79 -14.29 3.89
N PRO A 45 -2.00 -15.56 4.27
CA PRO A 45 -2.74 -16.51 3.43
C PRO A 45 -4.11 -16.03 2.93
N LEU A 46 -4.79 -15.20 3.72
CA LEU A 46 -6.10 -14.65 3.31
C LEU A 46 -5.99 -13.22 2.76
N GLY A 47 -4.77 -12.76 2.47
CA GLY A 47 -4.55 -11.42 1.94
C GLY A 47 -4.62 -10.31 3.00
N ASP A 48 -4.62 -10.65 4.28
CA ASP A 48 -4.69 -9.69 5.38
C ASP A 48 -3.88 -10.20 6.57
N PRO A 49 -2.83 -9.50 7.00
CA PRO A 49 -2.35 -8.20 6.50
C PRO A 49 -1.45 -8.31 5.27
N ILE A 50 -1.13 -7.16 4.69
CA ILE A 50 -0.23 -7.05 3.55
C ILE A 50 1.04 -6.35 4.03
N GLU A 51 2.21 -6.93 3.71
CA GLU A 51 3.50 -6.33 4.03
C GLU A 51 4.06 -5.60 2.82
N ILE A 52 4.49 -4.37 3.03
CA ILE A 52 5.11 -3.56 1.98
C ILE A 52 6.43 -3.00 2.44
N LEU A 53 7.32 -2.73 1.48
CA LEU A 53 8.58 -2.06 1.70
C LEU A 53 8.45 -0.63 1.19
N VAL A 54 8.65 0.34 2.08
CA VAL A 54 8.59 1.76 1.76
C VAL A 54 9.97 2.34 2.00
N ARG A 55 10.67 2.72 0.92
CA ARG A 55 12.07 3.16 1.01
C ARG A 55 12.93 2.10 1.70
N SER A 56 13.36 2.33 2.93
CA SER A 56 14.25 1.42 3.66
C SER A 56 13.57 0.73 4.83
N TYR A 57 12.26 0.84 4.98
CA TYR A 57 11.57 0.22 6.11
C TYR A 57 10.31 -0.52 5.63
N LYS A 58 9.87 -1.47 6.45
CA LYS A 58 8.69 -2.29 6.15
C LYS A 58 7.50 -1.81 6.95
N LEU A 59 6.33 -1.85 6.30
CA LEU A 59 5.05 -1.56 6.94
C LEU A 59 4.12 -2.74 6.72
N THR A 60 3.23 -2.95 7.68
CA THR A 60 2.15 -3.93 7.56
C THR A 60 0.83 -3.18 7.54
N LEU A 61 0.02 -3.46 6.53
CA LEU A 61 -1.26 -2.78 6.34
C LEU A 61 -2.40 -3.78 6.41
N ARG A 62 -3.51 -3.36 6.98
CA ARG A 62 -4.74 -4.12 6.89
C ARG A 62 -5.26 -4.08 5.46
N LYS A 63 -5.99 -5.13 5.08
CA LYS A 63 -6.58 -5.23 3.75
C LYS A 63 -7.39 -3.99 3.38
N LYS A 64 -8.20 -3.48 4.32
CA LYS A 64 -9.01 -2.28 4.09
C LYS A 64 -8.15 -1.06 3.81
N GLU A 65 -7.03 -0.93 4.48
CA GLU A 65 -6.10 0.18 4.23
C GLU A 65 -5.48 0.06 2.86
N ALA A 66 -5.08 -1.15 2.47
CA ALA A 66 -4.52 -1.39 1.15
C ALA A 66 -5.52 -1.11 0.04
N GLU A 67 -6.80 -1.42 0.26
CA GLU A 67 -7.86 -1.14 -0.71
C GLU A 67 -8.04 0.35 -0.97
N SER A 68 -7.70 1.21 -0.01
CA SER A 68 -7.83 2.65 -0.16
C SER A 68 -6.65 3.30 -0.86
N ILE A 69 -5.55 2.56 -1.06
CA ILE A 69 -4.35 3.09 -1.72
C ILE A 69 -4.42 2.75 -3.20
N LEU A 70 -4.62 3.78 -4.01
CA LEU A 70 -4.63 3.61 -5.47
C LEU A 70 -3.19 3.72 -5.98
N VAL A 71 -2.83 2.78 -6.83
CA VAL A 71 -1.46 2.68 -7.34
C VAL A 71 -1.42 2.75 -8.85
N ASP A 72 -0.29 3.20 -9.35
CA ASP A 72 0.04 3.22 -10.77
C ASP A 72 0.81 1.94 -11.03
N TYR A 73 0.22 1.08 -11.84
CA TYR A 73 0.72 -0.28 -12.02
C TYR A 73 0.95 -0.62 -13.49
#